data_1b319ab567c28ad6fe993e2e6392aa21
#
_entry.id   1b319ab567c28ad6fe993e2e6392aa21
#
_cell.length_a   1.000
_cell.length_b   1.000
_cell.length_c   1.000
_cell.angle_alpha   90.00
_cell.angle_beta   90.00
_cell.angle_gamma   90.00
#
_symmetry.space_group_name_H-M   'P 1'
#
loop_
_entity.id
_entity.type
_entity.pdbx_description
1 polymer ?
#
loop_
_entity_poly.entity_id
_entity_poly.type
_entity_poly.pdbx_seq_one_letter_code
_entity_poly.pdbx_strand_id
1 'polypeptide(L)'
;MTLRHKATRIRLSDFSSPPMRAFHMTWLAFFLCFFGWFGIAPLMPVIRQEFHLTKAQIGNLTIASVAITVLVRLLIGWLCDHIGPRRAYTWLLILGSLPVMGVGLAHDYNTFLLFRLAIGAIGASFVITQYHTSVMFAPNIVGTANATAAGWGNLGGGVTQMVMPLLFSGFVSLGVGAWWGWRMAMFVPGVMMLLAGIAYYKLTQDTADGDFAELRARGELAKRSGATGAFATACRDPRVWALFVIYGACFGMELTIDNIAALYFTDNFHLALTAAGVVAGSFGMMNLFARALGGIVSDRFYKRWGLRGRTLLLGATIFCEGLALMLFSQMRVLPLAIAAMMLTGLFIKMSNGATYSLVPFVNKRALGAVAGIVGAGGNVGSVLAGFLFKGSMPWTQALLVLGATISVVSVLTFLVRFSEGEEESARAEIEARLAGELVTAGAMGD
;
A
#
# COMPACT_ATOMS: atom_id res chain seq x y z
N MET A 1 17.68 -7.05 -20.26
CA MET A 1 18.58 -6.34 -19.33
C MET A 1 19.19 -7.38 -18.40
N THR A 2 20.42 -7.77 -18.61
CA THR A 2 21.15 -8.68 -17.71
C THR A 2 21.97 -7.83 -16.73
N LEU A 3 21.33 -7.37 -15.65
CA LEU A 3 22.01 -6.68 -14.54
C LEU A 3 22.88 -7.71 -13.81
N ARG A 4 24.19 -7.43 -13.68
CA ARG A 4 25.20 -8.39 -13.19
C ARG A 4 25.34 -8.38 -11.67
N HIS A 5 25.08 -7.23 -11.01
CA HIS A 5 25.39 -7.01 -9.59
C HIS A 5 24.15 -6.95 -8.68
N LYS A 6 23.03 -7.57 -9.09
CA LYS A 6 21.84 -7.68 -8.24
C LYS A 6 22.14 -8.43 -6.95
N ALA A 7 21.59 -7.92 -5.82
CA ALA A 7 21.73 -8.60 -4.54
C ALA A 7 20.95 -9.92 -4.52
N THR A 8 21.59 -10.99 -4.06
CA THR A 8 21.01 -12.33 -3.91
C THR A 8 20.55 -12.62 -2.49
N ARG A 9 20.82 -11.72 -1.54
CA ARG A 9 20.46 -11.82 -0.12
C ARG A 9 20.09 -10.44 0.42
N ILE A 10 19.19 -10.41 1.41
CA ILE A 10 18.87 -9.21 2.18
C ILE A 10 19.74 -9.21 3.44
N ARG A 11 20.62 -8.22 3.57
CA ARG A 11 21.47 -8.01 4.75
C ARG A 11 21.11 -6.67 5.37
N LEU A 12 20.23 -6.67 6.36
CA LEU A 12 19.70 -5.44 6.96
C LEU A 12 20.75 -4.55 7.61
N SER A 13 21.90 -5.10 8.00
CA SER A 13 23.04 -4.34 8.53
C SER A 13 23.96 -3.74 7.46
N ASP A 14 23.72 -4.04 6.17
CA ASP A 14 24.52 -3.49 5.06
C ASP A 14 23.89 -2.18 4.58
N PHE A 15 24.57 -1.07 4.84
CA PHE A 15 24.23 0.26 4.35
C PHE A 15 25.19 0.76 3.26
N SER A 16 26.18 -0.07 2.86
CA SER A 16 27.24 0.32 1.94
C SER A 16 26.99 -0.11 0.50
N SER A 17 26.45 -1.33 0.29
CA SER A 17 26.17 -1.82 -1.05
C SER A 17 25.02 -1.06 -1.72
N PRO A 18 25.12 -0.73 -3.03
CA PRO A 18 24.08 -0.03 -3.75
C PRO A 18 22.68 -0.67 -3.65
N PRO A 19 22.51 -2.00 -3.79
CA PRO A 19 21.20 -2.62 -3.66
C PRO A 19 20.58 -2.47 -2.26
N MET A 20 21.39 -2.67 -1.20
CA MET A 20 20.86 -2.57 0.16
C MET A 20 20.61 -1.14 0.58
N ARG A 21 21.47 -0.20 0.15
CA ARG A 21 21.25 1.23 0.36
C ARG A 21 19.98 1.70 -0.35
N ALA A 22 19.76 1.28 -1.59
CA ALA A 22 18.51 1.55 -2.29
C ALA A 22 17.30 0.92 -1.59
N PHE A 23 17.42 -0.30 -1.08
CA PHE A 23 16.37 -0.98 -0.32
C PHE A 23 15.98 -0.17 0.93
N HIS A 24 16.95 0.23 1.75
CA HIS A 24 16.68 1.01 2.96
C HIS A 24 16.05 2.36 2.63
N MET A 25 16.56 3.08 1.64
CA MET A 25 15.96 4.34 1.21
C MET A 25 14.57 4.16 0.62
N THR A 26 14.32 3.07 -0.07
CA THR A 26 13.03 2.80 -0.74
C THR A 26 11.91 2.54 0.26
N TRP A 27 12.13 1.64 1.24
CA TRP A 27 11.08 1.41 2.25
C TRP A 27 10.87 2.63 3.16
N LEU A 28 11.95 3.38 3.49
CA LEU A 28 11.83 4.62 4.26
C LEU A 28 11.06 5.70 3.50
N ALA A 29 11.35 5.89 2.22
CA ALA A 29 10.63 6.83 1.37
C ALA A 29 9.13 6.47 1.27
N PHE A 30 8.84 5.18 1.13
CA PHE A 30 7.47 4.68 1.10
C PHE A 30 6.75 4.88 2.44
N PHE A 31 7.43 4.62 3.56
CA PHE A 31 6.94 4.91 4.91
C PHE A 31 6.58 6.39 5.07
N LEU A 32 7.46 7.30 4.66
CA LEU A 32 7.21 8.74 4.76
C LEU A 32 6.08 9.21 3.85
N CYS A 33 5.95 8.63 2.65
CA CYS A 33 4.80 8.90 1.78
C CYS A 33 3.50 8.48 2.46
N PHE A 34 3.43 7.29 3.06
CA PHE A 34 2.24 6.83 3.78
C PHE A 34 1.98 7.63 5.05
N PHE A 35 3.04 7.98 5.77
CA PHE A 35 2.95 8.85 6.95
C PHE A 35 2.34 10.21 6.59
N GLY A 36 2.80 10.87 5.52
CA GLY A 36 2.25 12.14 5.05
C GLY A 36 0.85 12.01 4.44
N TRP A 37 0.59 10.92 3.70
CA TRP A 37 -0.69 10.68 3.04
C TRP A 37 -1.85 10.55 4.02
N PHE A 38 -1.65 9.79 5.09
CA PHE A 38 -2.65 9.55 6.13
C PHE A 38 -2.56 10.50 7.32
N GLY A 39 -1.60 11.46 7.34
CA GLY A 39 -1.39 12.38 8.46
C GLY A 39 -2.60 13.24 8.83
N ILE A 40 -3.47 13.52 7.88
CA ILE A 40 -4.72 14.27 8.09
C ILE A 40 -5.78 13.40 8.81
N ALA A 41 -5.80 12.10 8.58
CA ALA A 41 -6.86 11.23 9.07
C ALA A 41 -7.06 11.29 10.60
N PRO A 42 -6.01 11.15 11.45
CA PRO A 42 -6.17 11.25 12.89
C PRO A 42 -6.44 12.68 13.39
N LEU A 43 -6.18 13.71 12.57
CA LEU A 43 -6.46 15.11 12.90
C LEU A 43 -7.85 15.55 12.41
N MET A 44 -8.56 14.71 11.67
CA MET A 44 -9.87 15.04 11.09
C MET A 44 -10.91 15.53 12.12
N PRO A 45 -10.98 15.02 13.36
CA PRO A 45 -11.89 15.57 14.37
C PRO A 45 -11.68 17.06 14.62
N VAL A 46 -10.41 17.51 14.71
CA VAL A 46 -10.05 18.93 14.93
C VAL A 46 -10.37 19.76 13.67
N ILE A 47 -9.94 19.27 12.50
CA ILE A 47 -10.15 19.96 11.22
C ILE A 47 -11.64 20.10 10.89
N ARG A 48 -12.43 19.06 11.18
CA ARG A 48 -13.90 19.09 11.02
C ARG A 48 -14.53 20.20 11.83
N GLN A 49 -14.12 20.38 13.08
CA GLN A 49 -14.64 21.44 13.95
C GLN A 49 -14.27 22.83 13.43
N GLU A 50 -13.03 23.00 12.98
CA GLU A 50 -12.54 24.30 12.46
C GLU A 50 -13.25 24.73 11.17
N PHE A 51 -13.41 23.83 10.21
CA PHE A 51 -14.04 24.12 8.91
C PHE A 51 -15.55 23.84 8.89
N HIS A 52 -16.16 23.44 10.02
CA HIS A 52 -17.57 23.06 10.12
C HIS A 52 -17.97 22.04 9.04
N LEU A 53 -17.13 21.01 8.82
CA LEU A 53 -17.31 20.07 7.72
C LEU A 53 -18.53 19.18 7.94
N THR A 54 -19.37 19.11 6.91
CA THR A 54 -20.47 18.16 6.86
C THR A 54 -19.97 16.74 6.59
N LYS A 55 -20.80 15.74 6.89
CA LYS A 55 -20.50 14.33 6.59
C LYS A 55 -20.20 14.10 5.11
N ALA A 56 -20.96 14.77 4.21
CA ALA A 56 -20.75 14.68 2.77
C ALA A 56 -19.37 15.22 2.35
N GLN A 57 -18.94 16.31 2.97
CA GLN A 57 -17.62 16.90 2.72
C GLN A 57 -16.49 16.00 3.22
N ILE A 58 -16.64 15.36 4.39
CA ILE A 58 -15.67 14.37 4.89
C ILE A 58 -15.57 13.19 3.93
N GLY A 59 -16.68 12.68 3.43
CA GLY A 59 -16.69 11.63 2.40
C GLY A 59 -15.97 12.05 1.11
N ASN A 60 -16.16 13.29 0.64
CA ASN A 60 -15.43 13.83 -0.51
C ASN A 60 -13.92 13.89 -0.24
N LEU A 61 -13.50 14.31 0.96
CA LEU A 61 -12.10 14.34 1.36
C LEU A 61 -11.47 12.95 1.38
N THR A 62 -12.22 11.93 1.82
CA THR A 62 -11.80 10.53 1.78
C THR A 62 -11.62 10.04 0.35
N ILE A 63 -12.59 10.32 -0.53
CA ILE A 63 -12.51 9.99 -1.96
C ILE A 63 -11.32 10.71 -2.60
N ALA A 64 -11.19 12.02 -2.41
CA ALA A 64 -10.12 12.82 -2.99
C ALA A 64 -8.73 12.30 -2.59
N SER A 65 -8.58 11.82 -1.36
CA SER A 65 -7.30 11.32 -0.84
C SER A 65 -6.72 10.15 -1.64
N VAL A 66 -7.57 9.37 -2.30
CA VAL A 66 -7.14 8.15 -3.01
C VAL A 66 -7.42 8.18 -4.52
N ALA A 67 -8.33 9.06 -4.98
CA ALA A 67 -8.78 9.07 -6.37
C ALA A 67 -7.65 9.40 -7.36
N ILE A 68 -6.90 10.47 -7.10
CA ILE A 68 -5.81 10.91 -7.98
C ILE A 68 -4.68 9.85 -8.08
N THR A 69 -4.51 9.04 -7.03
CA THR A 69 -3.48 8.00 -6.99
C THR A 69 -3.58 7.05 -8.17
N VAL A 70 -4.80 6.72 -8.63
CA VAL A 70 -5.03 5.83 -9.77
C VAL A 70 -4.34 6.37 -11.02
N LEU A 71 -4.53 7.66 -11.32
CA LEU A 71 -3.94 8.31 -12.50
C LEU A 71 -2.44 8.51 -12.33
N VAL A 72 -2.01 8.97 -11.15
CA VAL A 72 -0.59 9.24 -10.89
C VAL A 72 0.25 7.96 -10.92
N ARG A 73 -0.28 6.81 -10.55
CA ARG A 73 0.40 5.51 -10.69
C ARG A 73 0.80 5.19 -12.13
N LEU A 74 -0.05 5.51 -13.09
CA LEU A 74 0.26 5.31 -14.51
C LEU A 74 1.39 6.23 -14.96
N LEU A 75 1.32 7.51 -14.58
CA LEU A 75 2.37 8.49 -14.87
C LEU A 75 3.70 8.08 -14.23
N ILE A 76 3.68 7.67 -12.98
CA ILE A 76 4.88 7.25 -12.24
C ILE A 76 5.50 6.00 -12.84
N GLY A 77 4.71 5.02 -13.27
CA GLY A 77 5.22 3.84 -13.99
C GLY A 77 5.96 4.23 -15.26
N TRP A 78 5.38 5.14 -16.04
CA TRP A 78 6.01 5.70 -17.24
C TRP A 78 7.29 6.47 -16.90
N LEU A 79 7.28 7.31 -15.86
CA LEU A 79 8.48 8.05 -15.42
C LEU A 79 9.60 7.11 -14.98
N CYS A 80 9.32 6.04 -14.23
CA CYS A 80 10.35 5.06 -13.84
C CYS A 80 11.07 4.47 -15.05
N ASP A 81 10.34 4.18 -16.13
CA ASP A 81 10.94 3.64 -17.35
C ASP A 81 11.78 4.69 -18.12
N HIS A 82 11.44 5.98 -18.04
CA HIS A 82 12.08 7.03 -18.82
C HIS A 82 13.24 7.71 -18.12
N ILE A 83 13.04 8.12 -16.86
CA ILE A 83 14.05 8.90 -16.11
C ILE A 83 14.75 8.09 -15.01
N GLY A 84 14.31 6.85 -14.79
CA GLY A 84 14.80 5.95 -13.75
C GLY A 84 14.08 6.11 -12.39
N PRO A 85 14.09 5.06 -11.56
CA PRO A 85 13.41 5.06 -10.27
C PRO A 85 14.01 6.05 -9.27
N ARG A 86 15.32 6.29 -9.31
CA ARG A 86 16.01 7.27 -8.45
C ARG A 86 15.41 8.67 -8.63
N ARG A 87 15.37 9.17 -9.85
CA ARG A 87 14.83 10.50 -10.15
C ARG A 87 13.33 10.56 -9.97
N ALA A 88 12.60 9.51 -10.37
CA ALA A 88 11.15 9.45 -10.21
C ALA A 88 10.74 9.55 -8.73
N TYR A 89 11.41 8.83 -7.84
CA TYR A 89 11.12 8.89 -6.40
C TYR A 89 11.55 10.24 -5.78
N THR A 90 12.71 10.75 -6.17
CA THR A 90 13.17 12.07 -5.74
C THR A 90 12.13 13.14 -6.02
N TRP A 91 11.65 13.20 -7.27
CA TRP A 91 10.64 14.18 -7.66
C TRP A 91 9.29 13.95 -6.96
N LEU A 92 8.86 12.70 -6.80
CA LEU A 92 7.63 12.40 -6.07
C LEU A 92 7.71 12.88 -4.61
N LEU A 93 8.84 12.66 -3.93
CA LEU A 93 9.04 13.09 -2.54
C LEU A 93 9.11 14.63 -2.43
N ILE A 94 9.89 15.29 -3.28
CA ILE A 94 10.07 16.75 -3.25
C ILE A 94 8.76 17.45 -3.64
N LEU A 95 8.15 17.10 -4.77
CA LEU A 95 6.91 17.74 -5.21
C LEU A 95 5.73 17.37 -4.32
N GLY A 96 5.69 16.13 -3.83
CA GLY A 96 4.66 15.67 -2.89
C GLY A 96 4.78 16.30 -1.51
N SER A 97 5.98 16.70 -1.07
CA SER A 97 6.16 17.40 0.21
C SER A 97 5.48 18.78 0.21
N LEU A 98 5.39 19.44 -0.95
CA LEU A 98 4.80 20.78 -1.05
C LEU A 98 3.32 20.81 -0.62
N PRO A 99 2.43 19.96 -1.16
CA PRO A 99 1.04 19.94 -0.70
C PRO A 99 0.89 19.40 0.73
N VAL A 100 1.80 18.54 1.21
CA VAL A 100 1.77 18.06 2.62
C VAL A 100 2.09 19.19 3.58
N MET A 101 3.11 20.01 3.30
CA MET A 101 3.42 21.22 4.09
C MET A 101 2.35 22.30 3.88
N GLY A 102 1.94 22.48 2.61
CA GLY A 102 1.04 23.56 2.19
C GLY A 102 -0.41 23.39 2.62
N VAL A 103 -0.85 22.19 3.04
CA VAL A 103 -2.24 21.97 3.48
C VAL A 103 -2.64 22.89 4.64
N GLY A 104 -1.68 23.33 5.44
CA GLY A 104 -1.87 24.34 6.48
C GLY A 104 -2.32 25.71 5.98
N LEU A 105 -2.18 26.00 4.67
CA LEU A 105 -2.63 27.23 4.03
C LEU A 105 -4.12 27.20 3.64
N ALA A 106 -4.78 26.07 3.83
CA ALA A 106 -6.21 25.94 3.56
C ALA A 106 -7.02 26.81 4.54
N HIS A 107 -7.95 27.59 4.00
CA HIS A 107 -8.83 28.49 4.76
C HIS A 107 -10.29 28.06 4.70
N ASP A 108 -10.64 27.20 3.74
CA ASP A 108 -11.98 26.69 3.51
C ASP A 108 -11.98 25.25 3.01
N TYR A 109 -13.16 24.67 2.91
CA TYR A 109 -13.35 23.30 2.43
C TYR A 109 -12.76 23.08 1.02
N ASN A 110 -12.93 24.01 0.09
CA ASN A 110 -12.52 23.81 -1.30
C ASN A 110 -10.98 23.79 -1.43
N THR A 111 -10.31 24.72 -0.78
CA THR A 111 -8.85 24.75 -0.76
C THR A 111 -8.29 23.53 -0.03
N PHE A 112 -8.92 23.10 1.07
CA PHE A 112 -8.53 21.88 1.78
C PHE A 112 -8.74 20.63 0.91
N LEU A 113 -9.84 20.53 0.16
CA LEU A 113 -10.11 19.44 -0.78
C LEU A 113 -9.05 19.37 -1.88
N LEU A 114 -8.63 20.50 -2.44
CA LEU A 114 -7.56 20.56 -3.45
C LEU A 114 -6.22 20.06 -2.89
N PHE A 115 -5.84 20.50 -1.68
CA PHE A 115 -4.65 19.96 -1.02
C PHE A 115 -4.77 18.48 -0.76
N ARG A 116 -5.93 17.99 -0.32
CA ARG A 116 -6.18 16.59 -0.06
C ARG A 116 -6.05 15.74 -1.33
N LEU A 117 -6.56 16.24 -2.44
CA LEU A 117 -6.39 15.62 -3.76
C LEU A 117 -4.91 15.60 -4.17
N ALA A 118 -4.19 16.71 -4.05
CA ALA A 118 -2.77 16.78 -4.38
C ALA A 118 -1.90 15.84 -3.52
N ILE A 119 -2.16 15.77 -2.21
CA ILE A 119 -1.51 14.82 -1.29
C ILE A 119 -1.73 13.38 -1.75
N GLY A 120 -2.91 13.05 -2.29
CA GLY A 120 -3.20 11.71 -2.82
C GLY A 120 -2.22 11.23 -3.88
N ALA A 121 -1.53 12.13 -4.58
CA ALA A 121 -0.52 11.77 -5.59
C ALA A 121 0.65 10.95 -5.02
N ILE A 122 1.03 11.19 -3.74
CA ILE A 122 2.13 10.47 -3.10
C ILE A 122 1.82 8.98 -2.86
N GLY A 123 0.55 8.57 -2.91
CA GLY A 123 0.15 7.17 -2.88
C GLY A 123 0.66 6.34 -4.08
N ALA A 124 1.15 7.00 -5.14
CA ALA A 124 1.83 6.34 -6.26
C ALA A 124 3.25 5.84 -5.91
N SER A 125 3.80 6.21 -4.75
CA SER A 125 5.10 5.77 -4.24
C SER A 125 5.27 4.24 -4.22
N PHE A 126 4.18 3.49 -4.04
CA PHE A 126 4.18 2.04 -4.13
C PHE A 126 4.74 1.51 -5.45
N VAL A 127 4.40 2.15 -6.58
CA VAL A 127 4.88 1.72 -7.91
C VAL A 127 6.41 1.83 -8.00
N ILE A 128 6.98 2.95 -7.53
CA ILE A 128 8.43 3.15 -7.55
C ILE A 128 9.11 2.19 -6.59
N THR A 129 8.51 1.96 -5.40
CA THR A 129 9.01 1.02 -4.41
C THR A 129 9.19 -0.37 -5.01
N GLN A 130 8.14 -0.89 -5.66
CA GLN A 130 8.18 -2.21 -6.29
C GLN A 130 9.15 -2.25 -7.48
N TYR A 131 9.17 -1.20 -8.30
CA TYR A 131 10.05 -1.09 -9.45
C TYR A 131 11.51 -1.08 -9.01
N HIS A 132 11.89 -0.15 -8.12
CA HIS A 132 13.27 0.05 -7.69
C HIS A 132 13.82 -1.18 -6.97
N THR A 133 13.04 -1.76 -6.05
CA THR A 133 13.41 -3.02 -5.40
C THR A 133 13.62 -4.15 -6.42
N SER A 134 12.76 -4.26 -7.44
CA SER A 134 12.88 -5.32 -8.46
C SER A 134 14.12 -5.21 -9.35
N VAL A 135 14.62 -4.00 -9.60
CA VAL A 135 15.85 -3.82 -10.38
C VAL A 135 17.12 -4.00 -9.54
N MET A 136 17.02 -3.90 -8.20
CA MET A 136 18.13 -4.06 -7.27
C MET A 136 18.36 -5.51 -6.82
N PHE A 137 17.32 -6.35 -6.81
CA PHE A 137 17.40 -7.71 -6.27
C PHE A 137 17.26 -8.78 -7.36
N ALA A 138 18.00 -9.87 -7.17
CA ALA A 138 17.97 -11.02 -8.06
C ALA A 138 16.65 -11.81 -7.93
N PRO A 139 16.26 -12.61 -8.95
CA PRO A 139 14.98 -13.34 -8.98
C PRO A 139 14.73 -14.26 -7.78
N ASN A 140 15.80 -14.79 -7.17
CA ASN A 140 15.71 -15.69 -6.02
C ASN A 140 15.18 -15.01 -4.74
N ILE A 141 15.33 -13.68 -4.60
CA ILE A 141 14.98 -12.96 -3.37
C ILE A 141 14.08 -11.73 -3.62
N VAL A 142 13.84 -11.36 -4.87
CA VAL A 142 13.09 -10.14 -5.23
C VAL A 142 11.67 -10.13 -4.64
N GLY A 143 11.01 -11.29 -4.56
CA GLY A 143 9.68 -11.40 -3.96
C GLY A 143 9.68 -11.00 -2.48
N THR A 144 10.63 -11.53 -1.71
CA THR A 144 10.82 -11.20 -0.29
C THR A 144 11.21 -9.73 -0.12
N ALA A 145 12.11 -9.22 -0.95
CA ALA A 145 12.55 -7.83 -0.88
C ALA A 145 11.37 -6.86 -1.15
N ASN A 146 10.57 -7.13 -2.18
CA ASN A 146 9.38 -6.35 -2.50
C ASN A 146 8.33 -6.41 -1.39
N ALA A 147 8.05 -7.59 -0.84
CA ALA A 147 7.09 -7.78 0.23
C ALA A 147 7.52 -7.04 1.51
N THR A 148 8.81 -7.11 1.86
CA THR A 148 9.37 -6.43 3.02
C THR A 148 9.33 -4.90 2.85
N ALA A 149 9.79 -4.39 1.71
CA ALA A 149 9.75 -2.96 1.42
C ALA A 149 8.31 -2.41 1.43
N ALA A 150 7.35 -3.16 0.88
CA ALA A 150 5.94 -2.80 0.91
C ALA A 150 5.35 -2.83 2.32
N GLY A 151 5.63 -3.88 3.09
CA GLY A 151 5.12 -4.02 4.46
C GLY A 151 5.64 -2.91 5.37
N TRP A 152 6.95 -2.67 5.36
CA TRP A 152 7.58 -1.62 6.18
C TRP A 152 7.16 -0.21 5.75
N GLY A 153 6.96 0.01 4.45
CA GLY A 153 6.42 1.28 3.96
C GLY A 153 4.98 1.53 4.42
N ASN A 154 4.10 0.52 4.33
CA ASN A 154 2.71 0.64 4.78
C ASN A 154 2.56 0.91 6.30
N LEU A 155 3.56 0.56 7.12
CA LEU A 155 3.58 0.93 8.54
C LEU A 155 3.45 2.44 8.76
N GLY A 156 3.90 3.27 7.80
CA GLY A 156 3.75 4.72 7.87
C GLY A 156 2.31 5.16 8.11
N GLY A 157 1.33 4.47 7.50
CA GLY A 157 -0.10 4.72 7.73
C GLY A 157 -0.57 4.45 9.16
N GLY A 158 -0.04 3.39 9.80
CA GLY A 158 -0.34 3.08 11.19
C GLY A 158 0.36 4.02 12.17
N VAL A 159 1.65 4.27 11.94
CA VAL A 159 2.46 5.14 12.81
C VAL A 159 1.93 6.58 12.79
N THR A 160 1.50 7.07 11.64
CA THR A 160 0.94 8.43 11.53
C THR A 160 -0.31 8.61 12.39
N GLN A 161 -1.17 7.56 12.50
CA GLN A 161 -2.37 7.62 13.35
C GLN A 161 -2.01 7.88 14.83
N MET A 162 -0.90 7.35 15.29
CA MET A 162 -0.43 7.52 16.67
C MET A 162 0.37 8.83 16.85
N VAL A 163 1.24 9.14 15.90
CA VAL A 163 2.21 10.24 16.04
C VAL A 163 1.58 11.61 15.79
N MET A 164 0.66 11.73 14.82
CA MET A 164 0.09 13.04 14.48
C MET A 164 -0.74 13.68 15.60
N PRO A 165 -1.57 12.93 16.36
CA PRO A 165 -2.22 13.50 17.55
C PRO A 165 -1.24 13.93 18.63
N LEU A 166 -0.11 13.22 18.78
CA LEU A 166 0.94 13.61 19.75
C LEU A 166 1.65 14.89 19.32
N LEU A 167 1.98 15.02 18.02
CA LEU A 167 2.55 16.26 17.47
C LEU A 167 1.59 17.44 17.67
N PHE A 168 0.30 17.23 17.35
CA PHE A 168 -0.73 18.24 17.55
C PHE A 168 -0.80 18.66 19.03
N SER A 169 -0.92 17.70 19.94
CA SER A 169 -0.99 17.99 21.39
C SER A 169 0.30 18.67 21.89
N GLY A 170 1.46 18.27 21.37
CA GLY A 170 2.74 18.89 21.68
C GLY A 170 2.78 20.37 21.27
N PHE A 171 2.36 20.70 20.03
CA PHE A 171 2.31 22.10 19.58
C PHE A 171 1.31 22.94 20.39
N VAL A 172 0.14 22.36 20.71
CA VAL A 172 -0.86 23.05 21.54
C VAL A 172 -0.32 23.31 22.95
N SER A 173 0.39 22.36 23.56
CA SER A 173 1.00 22.52 24.89
C SER A 173 2.14 23.56 24.93
N LEU A 174 2.79 23.80 23.78
CA LEU A 174 3.77 24.87 23.59
C LEU A 174 3.13 26.25 23.38
N GLY A 175 1.81 26.37 23.48
CA GLY A 175 1.09 27.64 23.35
C GLY A 175 0.75 28.06 21.92
N VAL A 176 0.98 27.19 20.93
CA VAL A 176 0.71 27.49 19.50
C VAL A 176 -0.79 27.59 19.19
N GLY A 177 -1.63 27.01 20.06
CA GLY A 177 -3.09 26.96 19.87
C GLY A 177 -3.54 25.88 18.85
N ALA A 178 -4.82 25.50 18.93
CA ALA A 178 -5.35 24.42 18.09
C ALA A 178 -5.34 24.76 16.60
N TRP A 179 -5.57 26.04 16.26
CA TRP A 179 -5.61 26.52 14.87
C TRP A 179 -4.28 26.30 14.14
N TRP A 180 -3.16 26.63 14.75
CA TRP A 180 -1.82 26.37 14.21
C TRP A 180 -1.37 24.94 14.48
N GLY A 181 -1.84 24.29 15.54
CA GLY A 181 -1.34 23.01 16.01
C GLY A 181 -1.39 21.91 14.93
N TRP A 182 -2.53 21.69 14.25
CA TRP A 182 -2.63 20.67 13.21
C TRP A 182 -1.85 21.06 11.94
N ARG A 183 -1.75 22.35 11.64
CA ARG A 183 -0.98 22.87 10.50
C ARG A 183 0.51 22.57 10.68
N MET A 184 1.03 22.88 11.86
CA MET A 184 2.42 22.58 12.21
C MET A 184 2.68 21.08 12.29
N ALA A 185 1.72 20.30 12.79
CA ALA A 185 1.83 18.84 12.79
C ALA A 185 1.97 18.29 11.36
N MET A 186 1.22 18.82 10.38
CA MET A 186 1.32 18.42 8.97
C MET A 186 2.58 18.94 8.27
N PHE A 187 3.17 20.03 8.76
CA PHE A 187 4.43 20.56 8.23
C PHE A 187 5.60 19.59 8.48
N VAL A 188 5.61 18.90 9.62
CA VAL A 188 6.68 17.96 9.99
C VAL A 188 6.86 16.84 8.96
N PRO A 189 5.86 16.01 8.60
CA PRO A 189 6.03 14.97 7.59
C PRO A 189 6.40 15.53 6.22
N GLY A 190 5.93 16.72 5.86
CA GLY A 190 6.32 17.38 4.61
C GLY A 190 7.82 17.68 4.58
N VAL A 191 8.38 18.25 5.64
CA VAL A 191 9.82 18.48 5.77
C VAL A 191 10.60 17.16 5.73
N MET A 192 10.14 16.13 6.44
CA MET A 192 10.78 14.80 6.40
C MET A 192 10.79 14.22 4.99
N MET A 193 9.71 14.35 4.23
CA MET A 193 9.65 13.93 2.83
C MET A 193 10.60 14.70 1.93
N LEU A 194 10.71 16.02 2.12
CA LEU A 194 11.64 16.87 1.38
C LEU A 194 13.09 16.43 1.60
N LEU A 195 13.48 16.27 2.87
CA LEU A 195 14.81 15.81 3.24
C LEU A 195 15.09 14.39 2.72
N ALA A 196 14.11 13.50 2.82
CA ALA A 196 14.21 12.15 2.27
C ALA A 196 14.36 12.17 0.74
N GLY A 197 13.70 13.07 0.02
CA GLY A 197 13.86 13.23 -1.42
C GLY A 197 15.28 13.63 -1.82
N ILE A 198 15.87 14.56 -1.08
CA ILE A 198 17.27 14.99 -1.27
C ILE A 198 18.23 13.83 -0.95
N ALA A 199 18.00 13.15 0.18
CA ALA A 199 18.81 11.98 0.59
C ALA A 199 18.67 10.83 -0.42
N TYR A 200 17.46 10.57 -0.92
CA TYR A 200 17.20 9.54 -1.94
C TYR A 200 18.02 9.78 -3.19
N TYR A 201 18.06 11.01 -3.69
CA TYR A 201 18.88 11.38 -4.86
C TYR A 201 20.36 11.18 -4.61
N LYS A 202 20.87 11.51 -3.43
CA LYS A 202 22.29 11.43 -3.11
C LYS A 202 22.77 10.01 -2.78
N LEU A 203 21.91 9.20 -2.17
CA LEU A 203 22.31 7.90 -1.61
C LEU A 203 21.92 6.71 -2.47
N THR A 204 21.07 6.88 -3.51
CA THR A 204 20.64 5.77 -4.36
C THR A 204 21.15 5.92 -5.81
N GLN A 205 21.03 4.87 -6.57
CA GLN A 205 21.23 4.81 -8.01
C GLN A 205 20.08 4.02 -8.66
N ASP A 206 19.88 4.14 -9.98
CA ASP A 206 18.72 3.56 -10.65
C ASP A 206 18.71 2.03 -10.66
N THR A 207 19.86 1.38 -10.76
CA THR A 207 20.01 -0.08 -10.79
C THR A 207 21.23 -0.53 -10.01
N ALA A 208 21.36 -1.84 -9.81
CA ALA A 208 22.56 -2.41 -9.17
C ALA A 208 23.87 -2.09 -9.93
N ASP A 209 23.79 -1.84 -11.23
CA ASP A 209 24.94 -1.61 -12.14
C ASP A 209 25.19 -0.13 -12.45
N GLY A 210 24.37 0.80 -11.95
CA GLY A 210 24.51 2.25 -12.17
C GLY A 210 23.22 2.95 -12.57
N ASP A 211 23.34 4.20 -12.97
CA ASP A 211 22.19 5.02 -13.38
C ASP A 211 21.77 4.75 -14.83
N PHE A 212 20.48 4.93 -15.14
CA PHE A 212 19.95 4.73 -16.50
C PHE A 212 20.65 5.58 -17.56
N ALA A 213 21.08 6.78 -17.21
CA ALA A 213 21.81 7.66 -18.13
C ALA A 213 23.17 7.04 -18.52
N GLU A 214 23.90 6.48 -17.56
CA GLU A 214 25.18 5.82 -17.77
C GLU A 214 25.03 4.52 -18.56
N LEU A 215 24.05 3.69 -18.19
CA LEU A 215 23.78 2.43 -18.88
C LEU A 215 23.31 2.64 -20.32
N ARG A 216 22.57 3.72 -20.60
CA ARG A 216 22.22 4.11 -21.98
C ARG A 216 23.43 4.55 -22.77
N ALA A 217 24.33 5.34 -22.17
CA ALA A 217 25.54 5.77 -22.82
C ALA A 217 26.48 4.59 -23.17
N ARG A 218 26.46 3.53 -22.35
CA ARG A 218 27.21 2.27 -22.59
C ARG A 218 26.51 1.32 -23.56
N GLY A 219 25.27 1.63 -24.01
CA GLY A 219 24.47 0.72 -24.85
C GLY A 219 23.94 -0.52 -24.13
N GLU A 220 24.06 -0.58 -22.83
CA GLU A 220 23.65 -1.73 -22.00
C GLU A 220 22.15 -1.73 -21.67
N LEU A 221 21.44 -0.60 -21.84
CA LEU A 221 20.00 -0.49 -21.67
C LEU A 221 19.30 -0.75 -23.01
N ALA A 222 18.74 -1.94 -23.16
CA ALA A 222 17.92 -2.24 -24.34
C ALA A 222 16.68 -1.33 -24.39
N LYS A 223 16.37 -0.80 -25.59
CA LYS A 223 15.07 -0.13 -25.83
C LYS A 223 13.94 -1.11 -25.52
N ARG A 224 13.11 -0.81 -24.54
CA ARG A 224 11.98 -1.65 -24.16
C ARG A 224 10.93 -1.60 -25.27
N SER A 225 10.94 -2.62 -26.16
CA SER A 225 9.87 -2.83 -27.13
C SER A 225 8.78 -3.68 -26.48
N GLY A 226 7.50 -3.24 -26.48
CA GLY A 226 6.36 -4.10 -26.23
C GLY A 226 5.49 -3.87 -25.00
N ALA A 227 5.57 -2.75 -24.30
CA ALA A 227 4.69 -2.48 -23.14
C ALA A 227 3.20 -2.45 -23.48
N THR A 228 2.82 -1.99 -24.67
CA THR A 228 1.43 -1.93 -25.15
C THR A 228 0.78 -3.29 -25.31
N GLY A 229 1.51 -4.28 -25.82
CA GLY A 229 0.98 -5.65 -26.01
C GLY A 229 0.75 -6.38 -24.69
N ALA A 230 1.64 -6.21 -23.70
CA ALA A 230 1.52 -6.84 -22.40
C ALA A 230 0.29 -6.31 -21.61
N PHE A 231 0.04 -5.00 -21.67
CA PHE A 231 -1.13 -4.40 -21.03
C PHE A 231 -2.44 -4.88 -21.65
N ALA A 232 -2.53 -4.89 -22.98
CA ALA A 232 -3.71 -5.39 -23.68
C ALA A 232 -3.96 -6.88 -23.38
N THR A 233 -2.91 -7.68 -23.25
CA THR A 233 -3.01 -9.10 -22.88
C THR A 233 -3.54 -9.27 -21.45
N ALA A 234 -3.05 -8.47 -20.51
CA ALA A 234 -3.53 -8.47 -19.13
C ALA A 234 -5.02 -8.06 -19.04
N CYS A 235 -5.44 -7.03 -19.79
CA CYS A 235 -6.83 -6.56 -19.80
C CYS A 235 -7.82 -7.60 -20.36
N ARG A 236 -7.37 -8.54 -21.19
CA ARG A 236 -8.22 -9.59 -21.78
C ARG A 236 -8.43 -10.79 -20.85
N ASP A 237 -7.63 -10.95 -19.82
CA ASP A 237 -7.73 -12.07 -18.88
C ASP A 237 -8.78 -11.76 -17.79
N PRO A 238 -9.90 -12.50 -17.71
CA PRO A 238 -10.95 -12.26 -16.72
C PRO A 238 -10.47 -12.47 -15.27
N ARG A 239 -9.43 -13.27 -15.06
CA ARG A 239 -8.82 -13.48 -13.73
C ARG A 239 -8.21 -12.19 -13.18
N VAL A 240 -7.67 -11.34 -14.06
CA VAL A 240 -7.11 -10.04 -13.69
C VAL A 240 -8.19 -9.12 -13.13
N TRP A 241 -9.38 -9.10 -13.77
CA TRP A 241 -10.50 -8.29 -13.29
C TRP A 241 -11.14 -8.85 -12.02
N ALA A 242 -11.20 -10.18 -11.89
CA ALA A 242 -11.62 -10.80 -10.63
C ALA A 242 -10.69 -10.38 -9.48
N LEU A 243 -9.37 -10.47 -9.67
CA LEU A 243 -8.38 -10.03 -8.68
C LEU A 243 -8.40 -8.51 -8.46
N PHE A 244 -8.71 -7.71 -9.49
CA PHE A 244 -8.92 -6.26 -9.35
C PHE A 244 -10.05 -5.94 -8.37
N VAL A 245 -11.21 -6.61 -8.52
CA VAL A 245 -12.36 -6.41 -7.62
C VAL A 245 -12.06 -6.95 -6.22
N ILE A 246 -11.44 -8.12 -6.11
CA ILE A 246 -11.03 -8.71 -4.84
C ILE A 246 -10.04 -7.80 -4.11
N TYR A 247 -9.06 -7.26 -4.81
CA TYR A 247 -8.09 -6.33 -4.20
C TYR A 247 -8.74 -4.98 -3.85
N GLY A 248 -9.77 -4.59 -4.60
CA GLY A 248 -10.66 -3.48 -4.24
C GLY A 248 -11.39 -3.71 -2.92
N ALA A 249 -11.82 -4.93 -2.66
CA ALA A 249 -12.47 -5.31 -1.41
C ALA A 249 -11.48 -5.26 -0.22
N CYS A 250 -10.30 -5.87 -0.32
CA CYS A 250 -9.37 -5.92 0.81
C CYS A 250 -8.49 -4.66 0.95
N PHE A 251 -7.69 -4.29 -0.05
CA PHE A 251 -6.83 -3.12 0.06
C PHE A 251 -7.63 -1.81 0.04
N GLY A 252 -8.73 -1.77 -0.70
CA GLY A 252 -9.65 -0.63 -0.67
C GLY A 252 -10.25 -0.41 0.71
N MET A 253 -10.56 -1.48 1.43
CA MET A 253 -11.05 -1.39 2.80
C MET A 253 -9.93 -0.99 3.78
N GLU A 254 -8.69 -1.46 3.57
CA GLU A 254 -7.53 -0.99 4.34
C GLU A 254 -7.38 0.53 4.24
N LEU A 255 -7.32 1.08 3.03
CA LEU A 255 -7.22 2.53 2.80
C LEU A 255 -8.41 3.30 3.40
N THR A 256 -9.59 2.70 3.36
CA THR A 256 -10.81 3.31 3.92
C THR A 256 -10.70 3.39 5.43
N ILE A 257 -10.39 2.30 6.12
CA ILE A 257 -10.23 2.28 7.58
C ILE A 257 -9.12 3.24 8.02
N ASP A 258 -7.98 3.27 7.33
CA ASP A 258 -6.89 4.21 7.62
C ASP A 258 -7.34 5.68 7.52
N ASN A 259 -8.33 6.00 6.68
CA ASN A 259 -8.89 7.35 6.57
C ASN A 259 -9.95 7.69 7.61
N ILE A 260 -10.74 6.71 8.08
CA ILE A 260 -11.93 7.01 8.89
C ILE A 260 -11.82 6.56 10.35
N ALA A 261 -10.91 5.63 10.68
CA ALA A 261 -10.93 4.95 11.99
C ALA A 261 -10.81 5.93 13.17
N ALA A 262 -9.87 6.87 13.14
CA ALA A 262 -9.73 7.83 14.23
C ALA A 262 -10.99 8.66 14.44
N LEU A 263 -11.60 9.16 13.36
CA LEU A 263 -12.85 9.92 13.42
C LEU A 263 -14.01 9.04 13.88
N TYR A 264 -14.08 7.78 13.41
CA TYR A 264 -15.10 6.81 13.82
C TYR A 264 -15.07 6.57 15.33
N PHE A 265 -13.90 6.35 15.90
CA PHE A 265 -13.77 6.13 17.36
C PHE A 265 -14.01 7.38 18.19
N THR A 266 -13.67 8.55 17.66
CA THR A 266 -14.00 9.84 18.30
C THR A 266 -15.52 10.05 18.34
N ASP A 267 -16.22 9.82 17.21
CA ASP A 267 -17.65 10.10 17.08
C ASP A 267 -18.54 9.07 17.78
N ASN A 268 -18.21 7.77 17.67
CA ASN A 268 -19.08 6.70 18.20
C ASN A 268 -18.73 6.26 19.62
N PHE A 269 -17.48 6.48 20.06
CA PHE A 269 -17.01 6.05 21.38
C PHE A 269 -16.47 7.20 22.24
N HIS A 270 -16.57 8.45 21.74
CA HIS A 270 -16.14 9.67 22.43
C HIS A 270 -14.69 9.63 22.94
N LEU A 271 -13.82 8.94 22.20
CA LEU A 271 -12.40 8.90 22.55
C LEU A 271 -11.73 10.24 22.31
N ALA A 272 -10.83 10.62 23.23
CA ALA A 272 -9.91 11.72 23.00
C ALA A 272 -9.05 11.45 21.76
N LEU A 273 -8.61 12.51 21.07
CA LEU A 273 -7.88 12.45 19.80
C LEU A 273 -6.69 11.47 19.85
N THR A 274 -5.89 11.53 20.91
CA THR A 274 -4.72 10.66 21.08
C THR A 274 -5.11 9.19 21.23
N ALA A 275 -6.15 8.90 22.05
CA ALA A 275 -6.64 7.54 22.25
C ALA A 275 -7.24 6.96 20.95
N ALA A 276 -8.04 7.75 20.23
CA ALA A 276 -8.56 7.38 18.92
C ALA A 276 -7.45 7.09 17.91
N GLY A 277 -6.39 7.90 17.92
CA GLY A 277 -5.20 7.71 17.10
C GLY A 277 -4.45 6.41 17.43
N VAL A 278 -4.29 6.07 18.71
CA VAL A 278 -3.66 4.81 19.15
C VAL A 278 -4.48 3.60 18.67
N VAL A 279 -5.81 3.65 18.84
CA VAL A 279 -6.71 2.59 18.39
C VAL A 279 -6.64 2.44 16.86
N ALA A 280 -6.76 3.54 16.11
CA ALA A 280 -6.65 3.51 14.65
C ALA A 280 -5.25 3.02 14.20
N GLY A 281 -4.20 3.47 14.85
CA GLY A 281 -2.82 3.09 14.58
C GLY A 281 -2.55 1.60 14.79
N SER A 282 -3.19 0.98 15.80
CA SER A 282 -3.05 -0.46 16.06
C SER A 282 -3.49 -1.31 14.85
N PHE A 283 -4.53 -0.89 14.13
CA PHE A 283 -4.93 -1.50 12.86
C PHE A 283 -3.81 -1.42 11.81
N GLY A 284 -3.20 -0.25 11.63
CA GLY A 284 -2.11 -0.06 10.68
C GLY A 284 -0.84 -0.82 11.07
N MET A 285 -0.53 -0.92 12.37
CA MET A 285 0.64 -1.67 12.88
C MET A 285 0.59 -3.17 12.56
N MET A 286 -0.58 -3.74 12.33
CA MET A 286 -0.71 -5.14 11.88
C MET A 286 -0.03 -5.40 10.53
N ASN A 287 0.28 -4.38 9.73
CA ASN A 287 1.06 -4.51 8.49
C ASN A 287 2.46 -5.12 8.72
N LEU A 288 2.97 -5.05 9.95
CA LEU A 288 4.25 -5.65 10.31
C LEU A 288 4.28 -7.17 10.09
N PHE A 289 3.17 -7.86 10.37
CA PHE A 289 3.12 -9.34 10.34
C PHE A 289 1.94 -9.93 9.55
N ALA A 290 0.75 -9.31 9.59
CA ALA A 290 -0.46 -9.96 9.09
C ALA A 290 -0.46 -10.14 7.56
N ARG A 291 0.14 -9.23 6.82
CA ARG A 291 0.29 -9.34 5.36
C ARG A 291 1.24 -10.49 4.99
N ALA A 292 2.37 -10.61 5.69
CA ALA A 292 3.30 -11.72 5.54
C ALA A 292 2.65 -13.06 5.92
N LEU A 293 1.85 -13.07 6.98
CA LEU A 293 1.11 -14.26 7.42
C LEU A 293 0.18 -14.77 6.31
N GLY A 294 -0.52 -13.86 5.61
CA GLY A 294 -1.35 -14.23 4.45
C GLY A 294 -0.55 -14.95 3.35
N GLY A 295 0.64 -14.47 3.03
CA GLY A 295 1.56 -15.11 2.08
C GLY A 295 2.04 -16.48 2.58
N ILE A 296 2.51 -16.58 3.82
CA ILE A 296 3.01 -17.82 4.44
C ILE A 296 1.93 -18.91 4.47
N VAL A 297 0.71 -18.54 4.89
CA VAL A 297 -0.42 -19.49 4.90
C VAL A 297 -0.80 -19.88 3.48
N SER A 298 -0.76 -18.94 2.52
CA SER A 298 -0.98 -19.22 1.09
C SER A 298 0.03 -20.23 0.54
N ASP A 299 1.30 -20.14 0.92
CA ASP A 299 2.33 -21.10 0.53
C ASP A 299 2.10 -22.49 1.15
N ARG A 300 1.60 -22.57 2.39
CA ARG A 300 1.23 -23.86 3.02
C ARG A 300 0.05 -24.52 2.30
N PHE A 301 -0.96 -23.74 1.92
CA PHE A 301 -2.10 -24.23 1.15
C PHE A 301 -1.68 -24.68 -0.26
N TYR A 302 -0.74 -23.95 -0.89
CA TYR A 302 -0.15 -24.35 -2.16
C TYR A 302 0.55 -25.71 -2.09
N LYS A 303 1.34 -25.97 -1.05
CA LYS A 303 2.03 -27.27 -0.85
C LYS A 303 1.06 -28.45 -0.79
N ARG A 304 -0.17 -28.23 -0.32
CA ARG A 304 -1.17 -29.29 -0.16
C ARG A 304 -2.12 -29.42 -1.36
N TRP A 305 -2.51 -28.30 -1.98
CA TRP A 305 -3.57 -28.26 -3.00
C TRP A 305 -3.20 -27.47 -4.27
N GLY A 306 -1.92 -27.15 -4.49
CA GLY A 306 -1.48 -26.38 -5.65
C GLY A 306 -2.02 -24.94 -5.67
N LEU A 307 -2.12 -24.35 -6.86
CA LEU A 307 -2.69 -22.99 -7.05
C LEU A 307 -4.14 -22.91 -6.59
N ARG A 308 -4.91 -24.00 -6.70
CA ARG A 308 -6.26 -24.09 -6.17
C ARG A 308 -6.29 -23.83 -4.65
N GLY A 309 -5.29 -24.32 -3.91
CA GLY A 309 -5.16 -24.04 -2.48
C GLY A 309 -5.00 -22.55 -2.16
N ARG A 310 -4.20 -21.84 -2.96
CA ARG A 310 -4.05 -20.37 -2.81
C ARG A 310 -5.38 -19.65 -3.06
N THR A 311 -6.13 -20.06 -4.08
CA THR A 311 -7.43 -19.46 -4.42
C THR A 311 -8.47 -19.73 -3.34
N LEU A 312 -8.51 -20.95 -2.78
CA LEU A 312 -9.40 -21.28 -1.66
C LEU A 312 -9.09 -20.46 -0.41
N LEU A 313 -7.81 -20.31 -0.07
CA LEU A 313 -7.41 -19.45 1.05
C LEU A 313 -7.85 -18.01 0.83
N LEU A 314 -7.62 -17.46 -0.37
CA LEU A 314 -8.04 -16.10 -0.69
C LEU A 314 -9.56 -15.94 -0.53
N GLY A 315 -10.35 -16.89 -1.04
CA GLY A 315 -11.82 -16.89 -0.87
C GLY A 315 -12.23 -16.92 0.60
N ALA A 316 -11.61 -17.78 1.39
CA ALA A 316 -11.90 -17.89 2.81
C ALA A 316 -11.52 -16.61 3.58
N THR A 317 -10.35 -16.01 3.30
CA THR A 317 -9.91 -14.79 3.99
C THR A 317 -10.78 -13.59 3.63
N ILE A 318 -11.17 -13.40 2.35
CA ILE A 318 -12.10 -12.34 1.93
C ILE A 318 -13.50 -12.55 2.55
N PHE A 319 -13.99 -13.78 2.59
CA PHE A 319 -15.28 -14.07 3.22
C PHE A 319 -15.26 -13.74 4.71
N CYS A 320 -14.23 -14.20 5.43
CA CYS A 320 -14.05 -13.88 6.86
C CYS A 320 -13.83 -12.39 7.10
N GLU A 321 -13.16 -11.67 6.19
CA GLU A 321 -13.01 -10.22 6.22
C GLU A 321 -14.37 -9.52 6.23
N GLY A 322 -15.26 -9.90 5.31
CA GLY A 322 -16.61 -9.36 5.24
C GLY A 322 -17.41 -9.63 6.52
N LEU A 323 -17.37 -10.88 7.05
CA LEU A 323 -18.02 -11.23 8.31
C LEU A 323 -17.47 -10.43 9.50
N ALA A 324 -16.15 -10.30 9.59
CA ALA A 324 -15.50 -9.54 10.66
C ALA A 324 -15.86 -8.04 10.59
N LEU A 325 -15.97 -7.49 9.37
CA LEU A 325 -16.38 -6.10 9.17
C LEU A 325 -17.86 -5.89 9.55
N MET A 326 -18.73 -6.84 9.20
CA MET A 326 -20.13 -6.81 9.68
C MET A 326 -20.20 -6.89 11.21
N LEU A 327 -19.40 -7.76 11.83
CA LEU A 327 -19.30 -7.84 13.28
C LEU A 327 -18.83 -6.51 13.87
N PHE A 328 -17.77 -5.92 13.34
CA PHE A 328 -17.25 -4.62 13.78
C PHE A 328 -18.33 -3.53 13.73
N SER A 329 -19.12 -3.49 12.67
CA SER A 329 -20.18 -2.50 12.48
C SER A 329 -21.27 -2.54 13.58
N GLN A 330 -21.47 -3.67 14.25
CA GLN A 330 -22.48 -3.87 15.28
C GLN A 330 -21.95 -3.65 16.71
N MET A 331 -20.64 -3.47 16.88
CA MET A 331 -20.04 -3.32 18.20
C MET A 331 -20.34 -1.94 18.78
N ARG A 332 -20.93 -1.93 19.99
CA ARG A 332 -21.26 -0.70 20.73
C ARG A 332 -20.41 -0.53 21.99
N VAL A 333 -19.63 -1.53 22.36
CA VAL A 333 -18.75 -1.53 23.53
C VAL A 333 -17.33 -1.40 23.03
N LEU A 334 -16.59 -0.41 23.54
CA LEU A 334 -15.26 -0.03 23.03
C LEU A 334 -14.27 -1.20 22.93
N PRO A 335 -14.02 -2.04 23.97
CA PRO A 335 -13.09 -3.16 23.87
C PRO A 335 -13.48 -4.17 22.77
N LEU A 336 -14.78 -4.43 22.62
CA LEU A 336 -15.29 -5.34 21.59
C LEU A 336 -15.16 -4.74 20.18
N ALA A 337 -15.37 -3.42 20.04
CA ALA A 337 -15.16 -2.72 18.78
C ALA A 337 -13.70 -2.75 18.36
N ILE A 338 -12.77 -2.53 19.29
CA ILE A 338 -11.32 -2.64 19.02
C ILE A 338 -10.96 -4.07 18.61
N ALA A 339 -11.42 -5.08 19.36
CA ALA A 339 -11.15 -6.48 19.04
C ALA A 339 -11.70 -6.88 17.65
N ALA A 340 -12.93 -6.47 17.33
CA ALA A 340 -13.56 -6.72 16.03
C ALA A 340 -12.84 -5.98 14.89
N MET A 341 -12.39 -4.74 15.11
CA MET A 341 -11.57 -4.00 14.14
C MET A 341 -10.22 -4.70 13.90
N MET A 342 -9.57 -5.20 14.95
CA MET A 342 -8.30 -5.94 14.83
C MET A 342 -8.51 -7.26 14.07
N LEU A 343 -9.62 -7.97 14.34
CA LEU A 343 -9.98 -9.18 13.60
C LEU A 343 -10.22 -8.87 12.11
N THR A 344 -10.95 -7.79 11.82
CA THR A 344 -11.15 -7.29 10.46
C THR A 344 -9.81 -6.97 9.79
N GLY A 345 -8.94 -6.25 10.49
CA GLY A 345 -7.60 -5.89 10.01
C GLY A 345 -6.73 -7.11 9.72
N LEU A 346 -6.81 -8.15 10.53
CA LEU A 346 -6.11 -9.41 10.29
C LEU A 346 -6.51 -10.01 8.95
N PHE A 347 -7.81 -10.17 8.69
CA PHE A 347 -8.29 -10.74 7.44
C PHE A 347 -8.03 -9.83 6.24
N ILE A 348 -8.21 -8.51 6.34
CA ILE A 348 -7.86 -7.53 5.29
C ILE A 348 -6.39 -7.74 4.86
N LYS A 349 -5.47 -7.74 5.80
CA LYS A 349 -4.03 -7.82 5.49
C LYS A 349 -3.61 -9.20 5.03
N MET A 350 -4.20 -10.26 5.57
CA MET A 350 -4.00 -11.61 5.05
C MET A 350 -4.52 -11.75 3.61
N SER A 351 -5.69 -11.19 3.30
CA SER A 351 -6.27 -11.16 1.94
C SER A 351 -5.36 -10.41 0.97
N ASN A 352 -4.78 -9.28 1.39
CA ASN A 352 -3.78 -8.54 0.61
C ASN A 352 -2.56 -9.41 0.27
N GLY A 353 -2.02 -10.14 1.25
CA GLY A 353 -0.90 -11.05 1.05
C GLY A 353 -1.25 -12.23 0.14
N ALA A 354 -2.41 -12.84 0.35
CA ALA A 354 -2.91 -13.95 -0.45
C ALA A 354 -3.18 -13.55 -1.90
N THR A 355 -3.73 -12.35 -2.17
CA THR A 355 -3.96 -11.84 -3.52
C THR A 355 -2.65 -11.74 -4.29
N TYR A 356 -1.63 -11.10 -3.72
CA TYR A 356 -0.34 -10.94 -4.38
C TYR A 356 0.47 -12.24 -4.47
N SER A 357 0.11 -13.27 -3.73
CA SER A 357 0.68 -14.62 -3.92
C SER A 357 0.14 -15.33 -5.18
N LEU A 358 -1.00 -14.88 -5.74
CA LEU A 358 -1.60 -15.41 -6.98
C LEU A 358 -1.21 -14.62 -8.23
N VAL A 359 -1.01 -13.30 -8.11
CA VAL A 359 -0.71 -12.40 -9.23
C VAL A 359 0.39 -12.91 -10.16
N PRO A 360 1.53 -13.46 -9.69
CA PRO A 360 2.61 -13.94 -10.56
C PRO A 360 2.24 -15.13 -11.45
N PHE A 361 1.19 -15.85 -11.10
CA PHE A 361 0.76 -17.06 -11.82
C PHE A 361 -0.32 -16.81 -12.86
N VAL A 362 -0.97 -15.63 -12.83
CA VAL A 362 -2.05 -15.28 -13.77
C VAL A 362 -1.52 -15.11 -15.18
N ASN A 363 -0.47 -14.29 -15.35
CA ASN A 363 0.19 -14.11 -16.64
C ASN A 363 1.66 -13.71 -16.45
N LYS A 364 2.55 -14.67 -16.62
CA LYS A 364 4.00 -14.47 -16.43
C LYS A 364 4.60 -13.47 -17.42
N ARG A 365 4.07 -13.39 -18.66
CA ARG A 365 4.59 -12.50 -19.71
C ARG A 365 4.17 -11.04 -19.49
N ALA A 366 3.05 -10.83 -18.81
CA ALA A 366 2.46 -9.52 -18.55
C ALA A 366 2.42 -9.18 -17.04
N LEU A 367 3.31 -9.74 -16.22
CA LEU A 367 3.28 -9.66 -14.76
C LEU A 367 3.15 -8.21 -14.24
N GLY A 368 3.92 -7.28 -14.81
CA GLY A 368 3.88 -5.87 -14.40
C GLY A 368 2.52 -5.22 -14.69
N ALA A 369 1.92 -5.54 -15.85
CA ALA A 369 0.59 -5.04 -16.20
C ALA A 369 -0.50 -5.64 -15.29
N VAL A 370 -0.45 -6.95 -15.02
CA VAL A 370 -1.37 -7.63 -14.09
C VAL A 370 -1.28 -7.03 -12.70
N ALA A 371 -0.06 -6.90 -12.15
CA ALA A 371 0.15 -6.31 -10.83
C ALA A 371 -0.32 -4.85 -10.76
N GLY A 372 -0.13 -4.08 -11.83
CA GLY A 372 -0.59 -2.70 -11.92
C GLY A 372 -2.11 -2.58 -11.94
N ILE A 373 -2.79 -3.38 -12.76
CA ILE A 373 -4.26 -3.40 -12.84
C ILE A 373 -4.85 -3.83 -11.50
N VAL A 374 -4.40 -4.96 -10.95
CA VAL A 374 -4.87 -5.46 -9.65
C VAL A 374 -4.63 -4.42 -8.55
N GLY A 375 -3.44 -3.81 -8.52
CA GLY A 375 -3.10 -2.75 -7.55
C GLY A 375 -4.00 -1.52 -7.66
N ALA A 376 -4.41 -1.13 -8.88
CA ALA A 376 -5.35 -0.02 -9.07
C ALA A 376 -6.74 -0.34 -8.49
N GLY A 377 -7.14 -1.61 -8.47
CA GLY A 377 -8.39 -2.08 -7.87
C GLY A 377 -8.55 -1.61 -6.42
N GLY A 378 -7.48 -1.67 -5.62
CA GLY A 378 -7.51 -1.21 -4.23
C GLY A 378 -7.91 0.27 -4.08
N ASN A 379 -7.36 1.15 -4.90
CA ASN A 379 -7.74 2.57 -4.84
C ASN A 379 -9.17 2.79 -5.32
N VAL A 380 -9.60 2.10 -6.38
CA VAL A 380 -10.98 2.16 -6.87
C VAL A 380 -11.95 1.65 -5.80
N GLY A 381 -11.62 0.56 -5.10
CA GLY A 381 -12.41 0.04 -3.98
C GLY A 381 -12.60 1.07 -2.87
N SER A 382 -11.52 1.77 -2.47
CA SER A 382 -11.60 2.83 -1.46
C SER A 382 -12.42 4.04 -1.93
N VAL A 383 -12.31 4.42 -3.22
CA VAL A 383 -13.16 5.48 -3.79
C VAL A 383 -14.64 5.09 -3.71
N LEU A 384 -14.98 3.85 -4.11
CA LEU A 384 -16.36 3.34 -4.05
C LEU A 384 -16.89 3.30 -2.61
N ALA A 385 -16.08 2.82 -1.65
CA ALA A 385 -16.43 2.84 -0.24
C ALA A 385 -16.66 4.27 0.27
N GLY A 386 -15.86 5.25 -0.18
CA GLY A 386 -16.01 6.65 0.18
C GLY A 386 -17.39 7.24 -0.15
N PHE A 387 -18.03 6.78 -1.25
CA PHE A 387 -19.39 7.21 -1.58
C PHE A 387 -20.43 6.77 -0.55
N LEU A 388 -20.26 5.61 0.09
CA LEU A 388 -21.16 5.18 1.18
C LEU A 388 -21.00 6.06 2.42
N PHE A 389 -19.76 6.43 2.76
CA PHE A 389 -19.48 7.31 3.90
C PHE A 389 -19.90 8.75 3.67
N LYS A 390 -19.94 9.19 2.42
CA LYS A 390 -20.46 10.50 2.03
C LYS A 390 -21.99 10.64 2.19
N GLY A 391 -22.73 9.55 1.99
CA GLY A 391 -24.20 9.53 1.99
C GLY A 391 -24.83 9.83 3.35
N SER A 392 -26.16 9.83 3.38
CA SER A 392 -26.95 10.01 4.60
C SER A 392 -26.90 8.81 5.56
N MET A 393 -26.49 7.64 5.06
CA MET A 393 -26.39 6.40 5.81
C MET A 393 -25.46 6.54 7.01
N PRO A 394 -25.82 6.09 8.23
CA PRO A 394 -24.88 6.00 9.36
C PRO A 394 -23.64 5.18 9.00
N TRP A 395 -22.47 5.56 9.52
CA TRP A 395 -21.22 4.85 9.20
C TRP A 395 -21.23 3.39 9.61
N THR A 396 -21.93 3.05 10.71
CA THR A 396 -22.14 1.66 11.12
C THR A 396 -22.90 0.86 10.06
N GLN A 397 -23.93 1.44 9.44
CA GLN A 397 -24.64 0.80 8.33
C GLN A 397 -23.77 0.72 7.05
N ALA A 398 -22.99 1.76 6.76
CA ALA A 398 -22.04 1.74 5.63
C ALA A 398 -21.03 0.60 5.78
N LEU A 399 -20.47 0.39 6.98
CA LEU A 399 -19.57 -0.72 7.29
C LEU A 399 -20.29 -2.08 7.16
N LEU A 400 -21.55 -2.18 7.59
CA LEU A 400 -22.35 -3.41 7.44
C LEU A 400 -22.55 -3.76 5.96
N VAL A 401 -22.95 -2.78 5.14
CA VAL A 401 -23.14 -2.96 3.69
C VAL A 401 -21.82 -3.35 3.01
N LEU A 402 -20.72 -2.68 3.37
CA LEU A 402 -19.39 -3.04 2.84
C LEU A 402 -19.00 -4.46 3.23
N GLY A 403 -19.22 -4.86 4.49
CA GLY A 403 -18.92 -6.22 4.95
C GLY A 403 -19.74 -7.27 4.17
N ALA A 404 -21.02 -7.04 3.96
CA ALA A 404 -21.87 -7.93 3.15
C ALA A 404 -21.38 -7.98 1.70
N THR A 405 -21.06 -6.83 1.10
CA THR A 405 -20.51 -6.76 -0.27
C THR A 405 -19.19 -7.52 -0.40
N ILE A 406 -18.27 -7.35 0.55
CA ILE A 406 -16.98 -8.05 0.58
C ILE A 406 -17.19 -9.56 0.69
N SER A 407 -18.12 -10.01 1.54
CA SER A 407 -18.45 -11.44 1.64
C SER A 407 -18.97 -12.00 0.31
N VAL A 408 -19.78 -11.23 -0.43
CA VAL A 408 -20.25 -11.63 -1.77
C VAL A 408 -19.09 -11.62 -2.78
N VAL A 409 -18.20 -10.63 -2.72
CA VAL A 409 -17.02 -10.55 -3.60
C VAL A 409 -16.12 -11.78 -3.48
N SER A 410 -16.11 -12.47 -2.32
CA SER A 410 -15.34 -13.71 -2.15
C SER A 410 -15.70 -14.79 -3.20
N VAL A 411 -16.91 -14.77 -3.73
CA VAL A 411 -17.36 -15.70 -4.80
C VAL A 411 -16.55 -15.50 -6.08
N LEU A 412 -16.02 -14.29 -6.35
CA LEU A 412 -15.20 -14.04 -7.54
C LEU A 412 -13.89 -14.83 -7.54
N THR A 413 -13.46 -15.36 -6.40
CA THR A 413 -12.29 -16.25 -6.32
C THR A 413 -12.49 -17.52 -7.15
N PHE A 414 -13.73 -17.97 -7.35
CA PHE A 414 -14.04 -19.11 -8.23
C PHE A 414 -13.78 -18.84 -9.71
N LEU A 415 -13.64 -17.57 -10.12
CA LEU A 415 -13.22 -17.18 -11.47
C LEU A 415 -11.70 -17.26 -11.66
N VAL A 416 -10.94 -17.25 -10.56
CA VAL A 416 -9.48 -17.34 -10.59
C VAL A 416 -9.08 -18.81 -10.64
N ARG A 417 -9.26 -19.42 -11.83
CA ARG A 417 -8.93 -20.84 -12.08
C ARG A 417 -7.67 -20.95 -12.91
N PHE A 418 -6.93 -22.00 -12.65
CA PHE A 418 -5.72 -22.34 -13.39
C PHE A 418 -5.92 -23.68 -14.09
N SER A 419 -5.39 -23.82 -15.30
CA SER A 419 -5.38 -25.08 -16.05
C SER A 419 -4.36 -26.04 -15.43
N GLU A 420 -4.49 -27.34 -15.73
CA GLU A 420 -3.53 -28.36 -15.26
C GLU A 420 -2.11 -28.04 -15.73
N GLY A 421 -1.92 -27.56 -16.96
CA GLY A 421 -0.61 -27.16 -17.46
C GLY A 421 -0.03 -25.93 -16.78
N GLU A 422 -0.87 -24.97 -16.34
CA GLU A 422 -0.41 -23.84 -15.52
C GLU A 422 0.00 -24.31 -14.11
N GLU A 423 -0.72 -25.26 -13.52
CA GLU A 423 -0.38 -25.86 -12.23
C GLU A 423 0.93 -26.66 -12.31
N GLU A 424 1.11 -27.49 -13.33
CA GLU A 424 2.35 -28.25 -13.56
C GLU A 424 3.55 -27.31 -13.77
N SER A 425 3.38 -26.27 -14.61
CA SER A 425 4.42 -25.26 -14.84
C SER A 425 4.80 -24.50 -13.57
N ALA A 426 3.82 -24.19 -12.72
CA ALA A 426 4.07 -23.53 -11.43
C ALA A 426 4.80 -24.46 -10.45
N ARG A 427 4.41 -25.76 -10.42
CA ARG A 427 5.05 -26.76 -9.58
C ARG A 427 6.50 -27.00 -10.00
N ALA A 428 6.75 -27.20 -11.30
CA ALA A 428 8.10 -27.39 -11.83
C ALA A 428 9.01 -26.20 -11.54
N GLU A 429 8.50 -24.95 -11.65
CA GLU A 429 9.29 -23.76 -11.32
C GLU A 429 9.67 -23.68 -9.84
N ILE A 430 8.76 -24.04 -8.94
CA ILE A 430 9.03 -24.04 -7.51
C ILE A 430 9.99 -25.16 -7.14
N GLU A 431 9.85 -26.36 -7.69
CA GLU A 431 10.75 -27.48 -7.50
C GLU A 431 12.17 -27.17 -7.99
N ALA A 432 12.29 -26.55 -9.17
CA ALA A 432 13.57 -26.11 -9.71
C ALA A 432 14.25 -25.05 -8.81
N ARG A 433 13.47 -24.12 -8.24
CA ARG A 433 13.99 -23.13 -7.29
C ARG A 433 14.49 -23.77 -5.99
N LEU A 434 13.71 -24.69 -5.42
CA LEU A 434 14.10 -25.41 -4.20
C LEU A 434 15.34 -26.28 -4.43
N ALA A 435 15.46 -26.94 -5.58
CA ALA A 435 16.66 -27.70 -5.95
C ALA A 435 17.87 -26.76 -6.11
N GLY A 436 17.72 -25.59 -6.73
CA GLY A 436 18.78 -24.59 -6.85
C GLY A 436 19.22 -24.02 -5.49
N GLU A 437 18.30 -23.80 -4.55
CA GLU A 437 18.63 -23.38 -3.18
C GLU A 437 19.39 -24.45 -2.40
N LEU A 438 19.05 -25.73 -2.57
CA LEU A 438 19.75 -26.86 -1.95
C LEU A 438 21.17 -27.01 -2.47
N VAL A 439 21.38 -26.84 -3.79
CA VAL A 439 22.70 -26.88 -4.42
C VAL A 439 23.59 -25.72 -3.92
N THR A 440 23.02 -24.50 -3.81
CA THR A 440 23.75 -23.34 -3.28
C THR A 440 24.04 -23.45 -1.79
N ALA A 441 23.16 -24.06 -0.99
CA ALA A 441 23.37 -24.32 0.44
C ALA A 441 24.43 -25.41 0.67
N GLY A 442 24.44 -26.47 -0.14
CA GLY A 442 25.45 -27.54 -0.09
C GLY A 442 26.85 -27.05 -0.50
N ALA A 443 26.95 -26.17 -1.50
CA ALA A 443 28.21 -25.58 -1.94
C ALA A 443 28.82 -24.54 -0.95
N MET A 444 28.14 -24.19 0.12
CA MET A 444 28.62 -23.28 1.17
C MET A 444 28.88 -24.00 2.51
N GLY A 445 28.70 -25.33 2.56
CA GLY A 445 28.95 -26.16 3.74
C GLY A 445 30.25 -26.96 3.66
N ASP A 446 30.92 -26.90 2.51
CA ASP A 446 32.29 -27.41 2.29
C ASP A 446 33.26 -26.22 2.23
#